data_70f26ce017e4ffbb8387d972270f3520
#
_entry.id   70f26ce017e4ffbb8387d972270f3520
#
_cell.length_a   1.000
_cell.length_b   1.000
_cell.length_c   1.000
_cell.angle_alpha   90.00
_cell.angle_beta   90.00
_cell.angle_gamma   90.00
#
_symmetry.space_group_name_H-M   'P 1'
#
loop_
_entity.id
_entity.type
_entity.pdbx_description
1 polymer ?
#
loop_
_entity_poly.entity_id
_entity_poly.type
_entity_poly.pdbx_seq_one_letter_code
_entity_poly.pdbx_strand_id
1 'polypeptide(L)'
;MGIPAGMLLQKIGYKKTALLAIIVGFCGVGISYLSGVAGSYAVYLTGAFVSGFSMCMLNTVVNPMLNTLGGGGNKGNQLIQVAGSVNSIGATIVPVLVGYLIGDAAKAQISDANPALFLAMGIFAIVFIVLFCMQIPEPHMVKENEAKTPDKHSALSFRHFILGAIAIFLYVGVEVGIPNFMNLFATSSEIGIDPTVAGSIVGTY
;
A
#
# COMPACT_ATOMS: atom_id res chain seq x y z
N MET A 1 -0.29 12.24 -0.72
CA MET A 1 -0.69 11.53 0.50
C MET A 1 0.48 11.19 1.42
N GLY A 2 1.72 11.00 0.92
CA GLY A 2 2.91 10.73 1.74
C GLY A 2 3.29 11.85 2.72
N ILE A 3 3.07 13.13 2.36
CA ILE A 3 3.42 14.27 3.23
C ILE A 3 2.61 14.25 4.54
N PRO A 4 1.28 14.13 4.56
CA PRO A 4 0.51 14.02 5.80
C PRO A 4 0.93 12.80 6.63
N ALA A 5 1.18 11.65 5.98
CA ALA A 5 1.63 10.44 6.65
C ALA A 5 3.01 10.61 7.32
N GLY A 6 3.96 11.28 6.62
CA GLY A 6 5.27 11.59 7.19
C GLY A 6 5.21 12.56 8.37
N MET A 7 4.35 13.59 8.30
CA MET A 7 4.12 14.50 9.43
C MET A 7 3.50 13.79 10.64
N LEU A 8 2.57 12.87 10.38
CA LEU A 8 1.94 12.07 11.42
C LEU A 8 2.96 11.13 12.08
N LEU A 9 3.80 10.48 11.25
CA LEU A 9 4.89 9.62 11.71
C LEU A 9 5.83 10.34 12.68
N GLN A 10 6.20 11.58 12.35
CA GLN A 10 7.06 12.40 13.22
C GLN A 10 6.40 12.77 14.55
N LYS A 11 5.06 12.97 14.57
CA LYS A 11 4.33 13.39 15.75
C LYS A 11 3.96 12.25 16.70
N ILE A 12 3.53 11.12 16.17
CA ILE A 12 2.96 10.02 17.00
C ILE A 12 3.77 8.73 16.97
N GLY A 13 4.85 8.68 16.18
CA GLY A 13 5.76 7.54 16.07
C GLY A 13 5.31 6.45 15.11
N TYR A 14 6.18 5.44 14.93
CA TYR A 14 5.96 4.35 13.96
C TYR A 14 4.75 3.47 14.29
N LYS A 15 4.68 2.97 15.52
CA LYS A 15 3.62 2.03 15.94
C LYS A 15 2.24 2.63 15.80
N LYS A 16 2.03 3.82 16.35
CA LYS A 16 0.72 4.47 16.34
C LYS A 16 0.28 4.86 14.93
N THR A 17 1.21 5.33 14.09
CA THR A 17 0.91 5.67 12.70
C THR A 17 0.56 4.43 11.89
N ALA A 18 1.26 3.29 12.10
CA ALA A 18 0.93 2.04 11.45
C ALA A 18 -0.45 1.51 11.87
N LEU A 19 -0.76 1.53 13.18
CA LEU A 19 -2.08 1.11 13.66
C LEU A 19 -3.20 1.98 13.09
N LEU A 20 -2.98 3.30 13.02
CA LEU A 20 -3.94 4.22 12.44
C LEU A 20 -4.13 3.95 10.94
N ALA A 21 -3.05 3.67 10.22
CA ALA A 21 -3.13 3.31 8.81
C ALA A 21 -3.94 2.02 8.59
N ILE A 22 -3.75 1.00 9.43
CA ILE A 22 -4.51 -0.25 9.36
C ILE A 22 -6.01 -0.02 9.62
N ILE A 23 -6.35 0.83 10.61
CA ILE A 23 -7.75 1.20 10.88
C ILE A 23 -8.36 1.91 9.67
N VAL A 24 -7.65 2.87 9.09
CA VAL A 24 -8.11 3.58 7.89
C VAL A 24 -8.31 2.61 6.72
N GLY A 25 -7.40 1.63 6.54
CA GLY A 25 -7.54 0.59 5.52
C GLY A 25 -8.76 -0.30 5.74
N PHE A 26 -8.95 -0.74 6.98
CA PHE A 26 -10.12 -1.52 7.37
C PHE A 26 -11.43 -0.77 7.10
N CYS A 27 -11.51 0.51 7.46
CA CYS A 27 -12.65 1.36 7.16
C CYS A 27 -12.85 1.53 5.64
N GLY A 28 -11.77 1.71 4.87
CA GLY A 28 -11.83 1.84 3.42
C GLY A 28 -12.40 0.59 2.74
N VAL A 29 -11.94 -0.60 3.16
CA VAL A 29 -12.50 -1.88 2.67
C VAL A 29 -13.96 -2.04 3.13
N GLY A 30 -14.29 -1.64 4.35
CA GLY A 30 -15.68 -1.64 4.85
C GLY A 30 -16.61 -0.74 4.03
N ILE A 31 -16.17 0.45 3.64
CA ILE A 31 -16.92 1.34 2.74
C ILE A 31 -17.10 0.69 1.37
N SER A 32 -16.06 0.05 0.84
CA SER A 32 -16.15 -0.70 -0.43
C SER A 32 -17.15 -1.85 -0.34
N TYR A 33 -17.22 -2.55 0.79
CA TYR A 33 -18.24 -3.58 1.03
C TYR A 33 -19.65 -2.98 1.05
N LEU A 34 -19.86 -1.88 1.76
CA LEU A 34 -21.17 -1.19 1.80
C LEU A 34 -21.63 -0.72 0.41
N SER A 35 -20.70 -0.48 -0.52
CA SER A 35 -21.06 -0.12 -1.90
C SER A 35 -21.80 -1.26 -2.63
N GLY A 36 -21.47 -2.51 -2.31
CA GLY A 36 -22.17 -3.69 -2.83
C GLY A 36 -23.63 -3.72 -2.40
N VAL A 37 -23.91 -3.31 -1.16
CA VAL A 37 -25.27 -3.21 -0.62
C VAL A 37 -26.02 -2.01 -1.19
N ALA A 38 -25.31 -0.87 -1.35
CA ALA A 38 -25.89 0.37 -1.85
C ALA A 38 -26.03 0.40 -3.39
N GLY A 39 -25.41 -0.53 -4.11
CA GLY A 39 -25.40 -0.57 -5.57
C GLY A 39 -24.75 0.66 -6.22
N SER A 40 -23.90 1.39 -5.49
CA SER A 40 -23.34 2.67 -5.92
C SER A 40 -21.84 2.59 -6.18
N TYR A 41 -21.46 2.80 -7.43
CA TYR A 41 -20.05 2.86 -7.84
C TYR A 41 -19.28 4.00 -7.17
N ALA A 42 -19.94 5.12 -6.91
CA ALA A 42 -19.31 6.26 -6.24
C ALA A 42 -18.86 5.91 -4.79
N VAL A 43 -19.65 5.12 -4.07
CA VAL A 43 -19.31 4.63 -2.73
C VAL A 43 -18.12 3.68 -2.81
N TYR A 44 -18.08 2.79 -3.80
CA TYR A 44 -16.93 1.91 -4.05
C TYR A 44 -15.65 2.72 -4.27
N LEU A 45 -15.71 3.74 -5.13
CA LEU A 45 -14.56 4.61 -5.44
C LEU A 45 -14.04 5.33 -4.19
N THR A 46 -14.96 5.77 -3.32
CA THR A 46 -14.61 6.40 -2.05
C THR A 46 -13.89 5.41 -1.12
N GLY A 47 -14.38 4.18 -1.02
CA GLY A 47 -13.73 3.12 -0.26
C GLY A 47 -12.33 2.79 -0.79
N ALA A 48 -12.19 2.68 -2.11
CA ALA A 48 -10.92 2.45 -2.78
C ALA A 48 -9.93 3.61 -2.52
N PHE A 49 -10.39 4.86 -2.55
CA PHE A 49 -9.58 6.03 -2.23
C PHE A 49 -9.06 6.00 -0.78
N VAL A 50 -9.92 5.67 0.18
CA VAL A 50 -9.54 5.56 1.60
C VAL A 50 -8.56 4.41 1.81
N SER A 51 -8.76 3.26 1.16
CA SER A 51 -7.83 2.13 1.19
C SER A 51 -6.48 2.48 0.57
N GLY A 52 -6.47 3.20 -0.54
CA GLY A 52 -5.24 3.69 -1.17
C GLY A 52 -4.47 4.67 -0.28
N PHE A 53 -5.19 5.50 0.47
CA PHE A 53 -4.57 6.38 1.48
C PHE A 53 -3.88 5.59 2.59
N SER A 54 -4.53 4.55 3.11
CA SER A 54 -3.96 3.62 4.08
C SER A 54 -2.68 2.96 3.57
N MET A 55 -2.69 2.44 2.33
CA MET A 55 -1.50 1.85 1.70
C MET A 55 -0.33 2.82 1.62
N CYS A 56 -0.60 4.08 1.23
CA CYS A 56 0.41 5.13 1.21
C CYS A 56 0.99 5.40 2.61
N MET A 57 0.14 5.44 3.64
CA MET A 57 0.57 5.59 5.02
C MET A 57 1.46 4.41 5.47
N LEU A 58 1.05 3.18 5.20
CA LEU A 58 1.81 1.98 5.56
C LEU A 58 3.19 1.97 4.91
N ASN A 59 3.28 2.26 3.61
CA ASN A 59 4.56 2.33 2.89
C ASN A 59 5.48 3.42 3.48
N THR A 60 4.92 4.55 3.90
CA THR A 60 5.68 5.65 4.52
C THR A 60 6.24 5.26 5.89
N VAL A 61 5.55 4.36 6.61
CA VAL A 61 5.96 3.91 7.96
C VAL A 61 6.89 2.71 7.89
N VAL A 62 6.55 1.70 7.09
CA VAL A 62 7.22 0.38 7.09
C VAL A 62 8.68 0.48 6.63
N ASN A 63 8.96 1.21 5.55
CA ASN A 63 10.30 1.30 5.00
C ASN A 63 11.32 1.95 5.97
N PRO A 64 11.07 3.12 6.57
CA PRO A 64 11.97 3.68 7.57
C PRO A 64 12.05 2.84 8.84
N MET A 65 10.94 2.22 9.26
CA MET A 65 10.91 1.34 10.43
C MET A 65 11.83 0.13 10.24
N LEU A 66 11.77 -0.55 9.09
CA LEU A 66 12.64 -1.69 8.77
C LEU A 66 14.10 -1.28 8.73
N ASN A 67 14.42 -0.12 8.16
CA ASN A 67 15.77 0.40 8.14
C ASN A 67 16.31 0.63 9.57
N THR A 68 15.47 1.18 10.43
CA THR A 68 15.81 1.45 11.83
C THR A 68 15.98 0.17 12.64
N LEU A 69 15.08 -0.82 12.46
CA LEU A 69 15.17 -2.14 13.10
C LEU A 69 16.42 -2.91 12.68
N GLY A 70 16.88 -2.73 11.45
CA GLY A 70 18.12 -3.30 10.96
C GLY A 70 19.40 -2.61 11.49
N GLY A 71 19.25 -1.57 12.31
CA GLY A 71 20.40 -0.80 12.83
C GLY A 71 21.02 0.15 11.80
N GLY A 72 20.32 0.41 10.68
CA GLY A 72 20.80 1.22 9.57
C GLY A 72 21.85 0.53 8.69
N GLY A 73 22.33 1.24 7.66
CA GLY A 73 23.36 0.74 6.76
C GLY A 73 22.95 -0.52 5.98
N ASN A 74 23.90 -1.42 5.77
CA ASN A 74 23.69 -2.62 4.93
C ASN A 74 22.61 -3.56 5.46
N LYS A 75 22.51 -3.77 6.77
CA LYS A 75 21.49 -4.65 7.36
C LYS A 75 20.07 -4.08 7.22
N GLY A 76 19.92 -2.77 7.41
CA GLY A 76 18.66 -2.10 7.18
C GLY A 76 18.19 -2.24 5.73
N ASN A 77 19.10 -2.02 4.78
CA ASN A 77 18.81 -2.21 3.35
C ASN A 77 18.47 -3.66 3.00
N GLN A 78 19.15 -4.65 3.60
CA GLN A 78 18.80 -6.05 3.40
C GLN A 78 17.38 -6.37 3.88
N LEU A 79 16.96 -5.88 5.05
CA LEU A 79 15.61 -6.07 5.55
C LEU A 79 14.55 -5.43 4.64
N ILE A 80 14.81 -4.24 4.10
CA ILE A 80 13.91 -3.59 3.15
C ILE A 80 13.79 -4.43 1.87
N GLN A 81 14.89 -4.99 1.35
CA GLN A 81 14.87 -5.83 0.16
C GLN A 81 14.11 -7.14 0.39
N VAL A 82 14.33 -7.79 1.54
CA VAL A 82 13.55 -8.99 1.92
C VAL A 82 12.06 -8.67 1.99
N ALA A 83 11.69 -7.56 2.64
CA ALA A 83 10.30 -7.12 2.71
C ALA A 83 9.72 -6.80 1.33
N GLY A 84 10.52 -6.18 0.44
CA GLY A 84 10.15 -5.96 -0.96
C GLY A 84 9.90 -7.24 -1.72
N SER A 85 10.74 -8.27 -1.53
CA SER A 85 10.56 -9.59 -2.15
C SER A 85 9.27 -10.26 -1.67
N VAL A 86 8.98 -10.21 -0.37
CA VAL A 86 7.72 -10.74 0.20
C VAL A 86 6.51 -9.98 -0.36
N ASN A 87 6.61 -8.65 -0.48
CA ASN A 87 5.58 -7.83 -1.09
C ASN A 87 5.32 -8.21 -2.55
N SER A 88 6.36 -8.48 -3.33
CA SER A 88 6.24 -8.92 -4.73
C SER A 88 5.57 -10.29 -4.86
N ILE A 89 5.89 -11.23 -3.98
CA ILE A 89 5.20 -12.52 -3.90
C ILE A 89 3.70 -12.30 -3.61
N GLY A 90 3.37 -11.44 -2.66
CA GLY A 90 1.99 -11.06 -2.37
C GLY A 90 1.29 -10.42 -3.58
N ALA A 91 1.95 -9.50 -4.26
CA ALA A 91 1.44 -8.85 -5.45
C ALA A 91 1.15 -9.82 -6.60
N THR A 92 1.88 -10.93 -6.69
CA THR A 92 1.63 -12.00 -7.68
C THR A 92 0.48 -12.91 -7.27
N ILE A 93 0.41 -13.30 -6.01
CA ILE A 93 -0.60 -14.25 -5.51
C ILE A 93 -1.98 -13.61 -5.41
N VAL A 94 -2.07 -12.36 -4.93
CA VAL A 94 -3.34 -11.70 -4.65
C VAL A 94 -4.25 -11.56 -5.87
N PRO A 95 -3.79 -11.12 -7.06
CA PRO A 95 -4.64 -11.04 -8.24
C PRO A 95 -5.20 -12.41 -8.67
N VAL A 96 -4.38 -13.46 -8.57
CA VAL A 96 -4.81 -14.83 -8.90
C VAL A 96 -5.89 -15.30 -7.93
N LEU A 97 -5.68 -15.08 -6.63
CA LEU A 97 -6.65 -15.42 -5.59
C LEU A 97 -7.95 -14.65 -5.74
N VAL A 98 -7.88 -13.35 -6.01
CA VAL A 98 -9.05 -12.49 -6.22
C VAL A 98 -9.78 -12.91 -7.50
N GLY A 99 -9.06 -13.20 -8.60
CA GLY A 99 -9.65 -13.73 -9.82
C GLY A 99 -10.40 -15.03 -9.60
N TYR A 100 -9.84 -15.93 -8.79
CA TYR A 100 -10.50 -17.19 -8.42
C TYR A 100 -11.77 -16.97 -7.56
N LEU A 101 -11.72 -15.99 -6.63
CA LEU A 101 -12.85 -15.68 -5.74
C LEU A 101 -14.00 -14.98 -6.45
N ILE A 102 -13.69 -14.11 -7.42
CA ILE A 102 -14.70 -13.34 -8.16
C ILE A 102 -15.27 -14.16 -9.33
N GLY A 103 -14.50 -15.11 -9.88
CA GLY A 103 -14.89 -15.92 -11.04
C GLY A 103 -14.86 -15.10 -12.35
N ASP A 104 -15.93 -15.19 -13.15
CA ASP A 104 -15.99 -14.56 -14.47
C ASP A 104 -16.14 -13.03 -14.38
N ALA A 105 -15.01 -12.32 -14.47
CA ALA A 105 -14.94 -10.87 -14.32
C ALA A 105 -15.85 -10.09 -15.32
N ALA A 106 -16.19 -10.69 -16.47
CA ALA A 106 -17.05 -10.06 -17.47
C ALA A 106 -18.52 -10.00 -17.04
N LYS A 107 -18.95 -10.86 -16.09
CA LYS A 107 -20.30 -10.93 -15.55
C LYS A 107 -20.37 -10.54 -14.08
N ALA A 108 -19.22 -10.22 -13.47
CA ALA A 108 -19.13 -9.95 -12.04
C ALA A 108 -19.93 -8.71 -11.63
N GLN A 109 -20.76 -8.89 -10.64
CA GLN A 109 -21.43 -7.79 -9.93
C GLN A 109 -20.54 -7.30 -8.77
N ILE A 110 -20.82 -6.10 -8.27
CA ILE A 110 -20.09 -5.55 -7.12
C ILE A 110 -20.17 -6.48 -5.90
N SER A 111 -21.28 -7.22 -5.76
CA SER A 111 -21.51 -8.23 -4.71
C SER A 111 -20.55 -9.41 -4.77
N ASP A 112 -20.03 -9.77 -5.95
CA ASP A 112 -19.17 -10.92 -6.14
C ASP A 112 -17.74 -10.67 -5.60
N ALA A 113 -17.40 -9.39 -5.36
CA ALA A 113 -16.19 -8.98 -4.67
C ALA A 113 -16.25 -9.19 -3.14
N ASN A 114 -17.44 -9.44 -2.56
CA ASN A 114 -17.61 -9.56 -1.12
C ASN A 114 -16.68 -10.58 -0.45
N PRO A 115 -16.46 -11.80 -0.97
CA PRO A 115 -15.55 -12.76 -0.35
C PRO A 115 -14.11 -12.23 -0.27
N ALA A 116 -13.64 -11.54 -1.31
CA ALA A 116 -12.31 -10.94 -1.33
C ALA A 116 -12.20 -9.78 -0.32
N LEU A 117 -13.26 -8.96 -0.20
CA LEU A 117 -13.32 -7.87 0.76
C LEU A 117 -13.34 -8.38 2.21
N PHE A 118 -14.10 -9.45 2.51
CA PHE A 118 -14.09 -10.09 3.83
C PHE A 118 -12.73 -10.66 4.18
N LEU A 119 -12.06 -11.30 3.22
CA LEU A 119 -10.72 -11.81 3.42
C LEU A 119 -9.73 -10.67 3.71
N ALA A 120 -9.82 -9.58 2.98
CA ALA A 120 -9.00 -8.38 3.22
C ALA A 120 -9.26 -7.78 4.61
N MET A 121 -10.53 -7.66 5.02
CA MET A 121 -10.89 -7.19 6.37
C MET A 121 -10.33 -8.10 7.45
N GLY A 122 -10.40 -9.42 7.27
CA GLY A 122 -9.82 -10.40 8.18
C GLY A 122 -8.30 -10.23 8.32
N ILE A 123 -7.60 -10.04 7.21
CA ILE A 123 -6.15 -9.78 7.22
C ILE A 123 -5.83 -8.48 7.97
N PHE A 124 -6.55 -7.39 7.70
CA PHE A 124 -6.36 -6.12 8.43
C PHE A 124 -6.58 -6.28 9.93
N ALA A 125 -7.61 -7.03 10.35
CA ALA A 125 -7.88 -7.29 11.75
C ALA A 125 -6.76 -8.11 12.42
N ILE A 126 -6.27 -9.17 11.77
CA ILE A 126 -5.16 -9.99 12.27
C ILE A 126 -3.90 -9.15 12.40
N VAL A 127 -3.55 -8.38 11.35
CA VAL A 127 -2.35 -7.53 11.35
C VAL A 127 -2.46 -6.45 12.43
N PHE A 128 -3.65 -5.90 12.66
CA PHE A 128 -3.89 -4.94 13.74
C PHE A 128 -3.59 -5.55 15.12
N ILE A 129 -4.12 -6.75 15.38
CA ILE A 129 -3.90 -7.45 16.67
C ILE A 129 -2.41 -7.76 16.87
N VAL A 130 -1.76 -8.31 15.84
CA VAL A 130 -0.33 -8.63 15.90
C VAL A 130 0.50 -7.37 16.18
N LEU A 131 0.26 -6.31 15.43
CA LEU A 131 1.01 -5.06 15.59
C LEU A 131 0.72 -4.38 16.93
N PHE A 132 -0.50 -4.50 17.44
CA PHE A 132 -0.88 -3.98 18.75
C PHE A 132 -0.11 -4.69 19.88
N CYS A 133 0.03 -6.02 19.78
CA CYS A 133 0.75 -6.85 20.78
C CYS A 133 2.27 -6.69 20.67
N MET A 134 2.82 -6.35 19.51
CA MET A 134 4.28 -6.20 19.34
C MET A 134 4.76 -4.87 19.96
N GLN A 135 5.93 -4.93 20.60
CA GLN A 135 6.66 -3.74 21.04
C GLN A 135 7.62 -3.32 19.93
N ILE A 136 7.37 -2.18 19.33
CA ILE A 136 8.21 -1.59 18.27
C ILE A 136 9.08 -0.52 18.89
N PRO A 137 10.41 -0.58 18.77
CA PRO A 137 11.30 0.47 19.23
C PRO A 137 11.08 1.75 18.43
N GLU A 138 10.96 2.88 19.12
CA GLU A 138 10.72 4.19 18.51
C GLU A 138 11.91 5.14 18.76
N PRO A 139 13.01 4.99 18.03
CA PRO A 139 14.23 5.75 18.28
C PRO A 139 14.07 7.26 18.05
N HIS A 140 13.08 7.69 17.28
CA HIS A 140 12.82 9.11 17.03
C HIS A 140 12.18 9.83 18.24
N MET A 141 11.40 9.12 19.05
CA MET A 141 10.78 9.70 20.25
C MET A 141 11.78 9.95 21.38
N VAL A 142 12.88 9.17 21.42
CA VAL A 142 13.94 9.31 22.42
C VAL A 142 14.80 10.55 22.14
N LYS A 143 14.99 10.92 20.87
CA LYS A 143 15.78 12.11 20.49
C LYS A 143 15.04 13.44 20.66
N GLU A 144 13.75 13.43 20.85
CA GLU A 144 12.96 14.65 21.03
C GLU A 144 13.20 15.32 22.40
N ASN A 145 13.74 14.55 23.37
CA ASN A 145 14.17 15.07 24.68
C ASN A 145 15.60 15.65 24.70
N GLU A 146 16.39 15.43 23.64
CA GLU A 146 17.67 16.09 23.45
C GLU A 146 17.46 17.32 22.58
N ALA A 147 17.76 18.49 23.12
CA ALA A 147 17.50 19.82 22.57
C ALA A 147 17.60 19.89 21.03
N LYS A 148 16.48 20.13 20.37
CA LYS A 148 16.41 20.46 18.96
C LYS A 148 17.20 21.75 18.70
N THR A 149 18.41 21.64 18.18
CA THR A 149 18.94 22.72 17.36
C THR A 149 18.06 22.80 16.12
N PRO A 150 17.38 23.93 15.86
CA PRO A 150 16.51 24.03 14.68
C PRO A 150 17.38 23.82 13.44
N ASP A 151 17.12 22.72 12.74
CA ASP A 151 17.76 22.47 11.43
C ASP A 151 17.42 23.64 10.50
N LYS A 152 18.43 24.42 10.15
CA LYS A 152 18.31 25.61 9.29
C LYS A 152 17.91 25.26 7.85
N HIS A 153 17.93 23.98 7.48
CA HIS A 153 17.67 23.54 6.12
C HIS A 153 16.51 22.52 6.06
N SER A 154 15.50 22.86 5.29
CA SER A 154 14.44 21.90 4.92
C SER A 154 14.99 20.83 3.96
N ALA A 155 14.44 19.60 4.01
CA ALA A 155 14.79 18.53 3.06
C ALA A 155 14.64 18.98 1.59
N LEU A 156 13.68 19.86 1.31
CA LEU A 156 13.45 20.45 -0.02
C LEU A 156 14.55 21.41 -0.48
N SER A 157 15.45 21.85 0.41
CA SER A 157 16.61 22.69 0.05
C SER A 157 17.71 21.87 -0.65
N PHE A 158 17.67 20.55 -0.56
CA PHE A 158 18.66 19.68 -1.18
C PHE A 158 18.23 19.27 -2.59
N ARG A 159 18.95 19.73 -3.62
CA ARG A 159 18.68 19.39 -5.03
C ARG A 159 18.58 17.89 -5.28
N HIS A 160 19.44 17.11 -4.65
CA HIS A 160 19.44 15.64 -4.80
C HIS A 160 18.14 15.00 -4.26
N PHE A 161 17.56 15.55 -3.19
CA PHE A 161 16.28 15.09 -2.67
C PHE A 161 15.16 15.32 -3.67
N ILE A 162 15.09 16.51 -4.26
CA ILE A 162 14.06 16.85 -5.25
C ILE A 162 14.18 15.97 -6.49
N LEU A 163 15.41 15.82 -7.02
CA LEU A 163 15.65 14.97 -8.20
C LEU A 163 15.34 13.50 -7.92
N GLY A 164 15.68 12.99 -6.72
CA GLY A 164 15.33 11.65 -6.30
C GLY A 164 13.82 11.44 -6.17
N ALA A 165 13.11 12.42 -5.62
CA ALA A 165 11.64 12.36 -5.52
C ALA A 165 10.97 12.34 -6.92
N ILE A 166 11.45 13.15 -7.86
CA ILE A 166 10.96 13.16 -9.24
C ILE A 166 11.26 11.81 -9.93
N ALA A 167 12.47 11.29 -9.76
CA ALA A 167 12.86 10.00 -10.33
C ALA A 167 11.98 8.85 -9.83
N ILE A 168 11.72 8.78 -8.51
CA ILE A 168 10.82 7.78 -7.92
C ILE A 168 9.39 7.97 -8.43
N PHE A 169 8.91 9.20 -8.55
CA PHE A 169 7.57 9.49 -9.08
C PHE A 169 7.40 8.95 -10.51
N LEU A 170 8.37 9.22 -11.38
CA LEU A 170 8.36 8.73 -12.76
C LEU A 170 8.49 7.20 -12.81
N TYR A 171 9.36 6.61 -11.99
CA TYR A 171 9.55 5.17 -11.90
C TYR A 171 8.25 4.45 -11.50
N VAL A 172 7.60 4.88 -10.42
CA VAL A 172 6.35 4.29 -9.96
C VAL A 172 5.23 4.47 -10.98
N GLY A 173 5.21 5.62 -11.67
CA GLY A 173 4.27 5.86 -12.77
C GLY A 173 4.39 4.85 -13.90
N VAL A 174 5.61 4.51 -14.29
CA VAL A 174 5.90 3.49 -15.31
C VAL A 174 5.60 2.09 -14.79
N GLU A 175 6.08 1.75 -13.59
CA GLU A 175 5.91 0.44 -12.96
C GLU A 175 4.44 0.03 -12.80
N VAL A 176 3.59 0.96 -12.40
CA VAL A 176 2.14 0.71 -12.25
C VAL A 176 1.39 0.91 -13.57
N GLY A 177 1.83 1.87 -14.38
CA GLY A 177 1.16 2.22 -15.64
C GLY A 177 1.24 1.12 -16.69
N ILE A 178 2.42 0.56 -16.92
CA ILE A 178 2.63 -0.45 -17.97
C ILE A 178 1.75 -1.68 -17.77
N PRO A 179 1.73 -2.36 -16.60
CA PRO A 179 0.88 -3.53 -16.39
C PRO A 179 -0.61 -3.22 -16.60
N ASN A 180 -1.08 -2.06 -16.12
CA ASN A 180 -2.47 -1.67 -16.29
C ASN A 180 -2.82 -1.44 -17.77
N PHE A 181 -1.96 -0.76 -18.52
CA PHE A 181 -2.16 -0.57 -19.97
C PHE A 181 -2.09 -1.90 -20.74
N MET A 182 -1.15 -2.78 -20.39
CA MET A 182 -1.06 -4.11 -20.99
C MET A 182 -2.35 -4.91 -20.77
N ASN A 183 -2.91 -4.88 -19.58
CA ASN A 183 -4.16 -5.59 -19.28
C ASN A 183 -5.32 -5.01 -20.10
N LEU A 184 -5.48 -3.68 -20.11
CA LEU A 184 -6.52 -3.01 -20.91
C LEU A 184 -6.37 -3.28 -22.40
N PHE A 185 -5.14 -3.30 -22.93
CA PHE A 185 -4.87 -3.59 -24.34
C PHE A 185 -5.17 -5.03 -24.69
N ALA A 186 -4.74 -5.99 -23.86
CA ALA A 186 -4.97 -7.41 -24.07
C ALA A 186 -6.47 -7.77 -24.04
N THR A 187 -7.24 -7.11 -23.18
CA THR A 187 -8.70 -7.33 -23.05
C THR A 187 -9.54 -6.47 -24.01
N SER A 188 -8.90 -5.60 -24.80
CA SER A 188 -9.60 -4.77 -25.79
C SER A 188 -10.30 -5.64 -26.85
N SER A 189 -11.35 -5.10 -27.47
CA SER A 189 -12.13 -5.78 -28.52
C SER A 189 -11.33 -6.15 -29.78
N GLU A 190 -10.17 -5.53 -29.96
CA GLU A 190 -9.28 -5.81 -31.12
C GLU A 190 -8.46 -7.09 -30.92
N ILE A 191 -8.07 -7.41 -29.70
CA ILE A 191 -7.22 -8.59 -29.37
C ILE A 191 -8.06 -9.70 -28.75
N GLY A 192 -9.02 -9.37 -27.87
CA GLY A 192 -10.00 -10.31 -27.33
C GLY A 192 -9.43 -11.45 -26.48
N ILE A 193 -8.29 -11.21 -25.81
CA ILE A 193 -7.73 -12.20 -24.86
C ILE A 193 -8.62 -12.25 -23.62
N ASP A 194 -8.87 -13.46 -23.15
CA ASP A 194 -9.61 -13.70 -21.91
C ASP A 194 -8.97 -12.94 -20.74
N PRO A 195 -9.76 -12.21 -19.93
CA PRO A 195 -9.24 -11.42 -18.80
C PRO A 195 -8.37 -12.20 -17.81
N THR A 196 -8.66 -13.51 -17.64
CA THR A 196 -7.88 -14.39 -16.76
C THR A 196 -6.48 -14.66 -17.31
N VAL A 197 -6.39 -14.86 -18.64
CA VAL A 197 -5.11 -15.05 -19.34
C VAL A 197 -4.33 -13.74 -19.38
N ALA A 198 -4.99 -12.62 -19.66
CA ALA A 198 -4.38 -11.30 -19.64
C ALA A 198 -3.80 -10.97 -18.26
N GLY A 199 -4.55 -11.25 -17.18
CA GLY A 199 -4.08 -11.09 -15.81
C GLY A 199 -2.87 -11.96 -15.47
N SER A 200 -2.83 -13.19 -15.97
CA SER A 200 -1.68 -14.09 -15.79
C SER A 200 -0.43 -13.59 -16.49
N ILE A 201 -0.56 -13.06 -17.70
CA ILE A 201 0.56 -12.47 -18.46
C ILE A 201 1.11 -11.24 -17.73
N VAL A 202 0.22 -10.37 -17.24
CA VAL A 202 0.61 -9.18 -16.47
C VAL A 202 1.24 -9.57 -15.13
N GLY A 203 0.79 -10.65 -14.49
CA GLY A 203 1.35 -11.14 -13.23
C GLY A 203 2.77 -11.73 -13.34
N THR A 204 3.23 -12.05 -14.57
CA THR A 204 4.62 -12.52 -14.80
C THR A 204 5.60 -11.37 -15.07
N TYR A 205 5.10 -10.15 -15.26
CA TYR A 205 5.90 -8.94 -15.42
C TYR A 205 6.32 -8.41 -14.04
#